data_f738011ba910061bad3a1a4089f39df8
#
_entry.id   f738011ba910061bad3a1a4089f39df8
#
_cell.length_a   1.000
_cell.length_b   1.000
_cell.length_c   1.000
_cell.angle_alpha   90.00
_cell.angle_beta   90.00
_cell.angle_gamma   90.00
#
_symmetry.space_group_name_H-M   'P 1'
#
loop_
_entity.id
_entity.type
_entity.pdbx_description
1 polymer ?
#
loop_
_entity_poly.entity_id
_entity_poly.type
_entity_poly.pdbx_seq_one_letter_code
_entity_poly.pdbx_strand_id
1 'polypeptide(L)'
;MTREAWLDFLRVTACFLVMTVHATEPFYLGGDGTLVLSGADAFWVSVFEGLARCCVPLFVIASGYLQLPLKYPAGEFFRRRFVRVVVPMVIWTLVYAFAYGSPASSLKGLLLNFNYAAGHLWFVYMLLGLYLIMPVLSPWLEKVSRKELSLYLGLWVLTLCIPFVREAAGGMAPMIYAADGLPAPALFPLWGEASWNPFGLFYYVSGFVGYLLVGVYVKRFVPEGRLVRAVGWTLFLLGFILVCFGFMQRIMASGSFPVEGSVEVAVAWEAAIAFCGLPVALTALGLTLVYRSGSSSSGRSVPAGDGSSRQGFVYRHVVLPLSTAGYGMYLMHMLVLGPVSAWLRSTLGIGPDGLLGPVWTTPVEILATALISFPVVGLIAVIIRRIPRVGTWIMG
;
A
#
# COMPACT_ATOMS: atom_id res chain seq x y z
N MET A 1 6.05 -19.54 19.45
CA MET A 1 6.30 -18.12 19.15
C MET A 1 5.12 -17.34 19.67
N THR A 2 5.36 -16.38 20.52
CA THR A 2 4.33 -15.43 20.93
C THR A 2 3.95 -14.56 19.72
N ARG A 3 2.67 -14.50 19.40
CA ARG A 3 2.13 -13.71 18.30
C ARG A 3 2.12 -12.23 18.71
N GLU A 4 2.63 -11.37 17.87
CA GLU A 4 2.72 -9.94 18.11
C GLU A 4 1.39 -9.26 17.75
N ALA A 5 0.54 -8.99 18.73
CA ALA A 5 -0.80 -8.46 18.51
C ALA A 5 -0.81 -7.11 17.75
N TRP A 6 0.16 -6.23 18.00
CA TRP A 6 0.27 -4.94 17.31
C TRP A 6 0.44 -5.10 15.79
N LEU A 7 1.13 -6.15 15.31
CA LEU A 7 1.24 -6.44 13.88
C LEU A 7 -0.09 -6.90 13.27
N ASP A 8 -0.91 -7.62 14.04
CA ASP A 8 -2.24 -8.00 13.58
C ASP A 8 -3.13 -6.77 13.43
N PHE A 9 -3.10 -5.83 14.39
CA PHE A 9 -3.78 -4.54 14.28
C PHE A 9 -3.27 -3.73 13.09
N LEU A 10 -1.95 -3.62 12.92
CA LEU A 10 -1.33 -2.91 11.80
C LEU A 10 -1.82 -3.47 10.45
N ARG A 11 -1.85 -4.80 10.30
CA ARG A 11 -2.28 -5.45 9.06
C ARG A 11 -3.77 -5.26 8.78
N VAL A 12 -4.62 -5.32 9.81
CA VAL A 12 -6.06 -5.03 9.67
C VAL A 12 -6.29 -3.58 9.28
N THR A 13 -5.58 -2.65 9.90
CA THR A 13 -5.59 -1.24 9.49
C THR A 13 -5.11 -1.08 8.05
N ALA A 14 -4.01 -1.71 7.66
CA ALA A 14 -3.53 -1.65 6.28
C ALA A 14 -4.56 -2.18 5.26
N CYS A 15 -5.30 -3.25 5.58
CA CYS A 15 -6.41 -3.73 4.74
C CYS A 15 -7.53 -2.68 4.60
N PHE A 16 -7.90 -1.99 5.68
CA PHE A 16 -8.88 -0.92 5.62
C PHE A 16 -8.38 0.25 4.76
N LEU A 17 -7.12 0.64 4.94
CA LEU A 17 -6.50 1.72 4.17
C LEU A 17 -6.41 1.40 2.68
N VAL A 18 -6.18 0.13 2.28
CA VAL A 18 -6.25 -0.27 0.86
C VAL A 18 -7.63 0.02 0.28
N MET A 19 -8.69 -0.31 1.01
CA MET A 19 -10.06 -0.04 0.52
C MET A 19 -10.35 1.46 0.48
N THR A 20 -9.76 2.24 1.39
CA THR A 20 -9.87 3.70 1.38
C THR A 20 -9.18 4.29 0.15
N VAL A 21 -7.96 3.84 -0.21
CA VAL A 21 -7.27 4.26 -1.44
C VAL A 21 -8.14 4.00 -2.67
N HIS A 22 -8.66 2.79 -2.84
CA HIS A 22 -9.50 2.48 -3.99
C HIS A 22 -10.87 3.18 -3.98
N ALA A 23 -11.33 3.63 -2.81
CA ALA A 23 -12.53 4.46 -2.71
C ALA A 23 -12.30 5.92 -3.17
N THR A 24 -11.05 6.41 -3.21
CA THR A 24 -10.71 7.73 -3.74
C THR A 24 -10.60 7.76 -5.27
N GLU A 25 -10.23 6.64 -5.88
CA GLU A 25 -9.95 6.56 -7.32
C GLU A 25 -11.06 7.16 -8.21
N PRO A 26 -12.36 6.91 -7.96
CA PRO A 26 -13.43 7.49 -8.79
C PRO A 26 -13.52 9.02 -8.77
N PHE A 27 -12.81 9.70 -7.88
CA PHE A 27 -12.82 11.17 -7.75
C PHE A 27 -11.61 11.85 -8.39
N TYR A 28 -10.63 11.09 -8.89
CA TYR A 28 -9.49 11.66 -9.60
C TYR A 28 -9.05 10.85 -10.83
N LEU A 29 -9.52 9.61 -10.97
CA LEU A 29 -9.33 8.80 -12.18
C LEU A 29 -10.64 8.71 -12.96
N GLY A 30 -10.59 8.98 -14.26
CA GLY A 30 -11.76 8.94 -15.12
C GLY A 30 -11.39 8.83 -16.59
N GLY A 31 -12.22 8.13 -17.38
CA GLY A 31 -11.95 7.91 -18.80
C GLY A 31 -10.60 7.20 -19.02
N ASP A 32 -9.78 7.76 -19.90
CA ASP A 32 -8.45 7.26 -20.23
C ASP A 32 -7.33 7.96 -19.43
N GLY A 33 -7.65 8.67 -18.38
CA GLY A 33 -6.67 9.45 -17.61
C GLY A 33 -7.19 9.94 -16.27
N THR A 34 -7.25 11.25 -16.07
CA THR A 34 -7.74 11.88 -14.84
C THR A 34 -8.95 12.76 -15.10
N LEU A 35 -9.83 12.84 -14.10
CA LEU A 35 -10.93 13.80 -14.04
C LEU A 35 -11.19 14.21 -12.59
N VAL A 36 -11.00 15.50 -12.27
CA VAL A 36 -11.35 16.08 -10.96
C VAL A 36 -12.37 17.19 -11.18
N LEU A 37 -13.56 17.03 -10.64
CA LEU A 37 -14.69 17.93 -10.93
C LEU A 37 -14.62 19.25 -10.17
N SER A 38 -14.06 19.25 -8.96
CA SER A 38 -14.03 20.45 -8.10
C SER A 38 -12.80 20.51 -7.20
N GLY A 39 -12.52 21.71 -6.67
CA GLY A 39 -11.49 21.89 -5.64
C GLY A 39 -11.78 21.15 -4.33
N ALA A 40 -13.04 20.91 -4.02
CA ALA A 40 -13.44 20.10 -2.87
C ALA A 40 -13.07 18.62 -3.08
N ASP A 41 -13.28 18.08 -4.29
CA ASP A 41 -12.87 16.71 -4.63
C ASP A 41 -11.35 16.56 -4.52
N ALA A 42 -10.58 17.50 -5.11
CA ALA A 42 -9.13 17.53 -5.03
C ALA A 42 -8.64 17.54 -3.57
N PHE A 43 -9.24 18.39 -2.74
CA PHE A 43 -8.91 18.49 -1.32
C PHE A 43 -9.17 17.16 -0.58
N TRP A 44 -10.38 16.60 -0.70
CA TRP A 44 -10.73 15.39 0.02
C TRP A 44 -9.97 14.16 -0.46
N VAL A 45 -9.74 14.03 -1.78
CA VAL A 45 -8.87 12.98 -2.32
C VAL A 45 -7.47 13.10 -1.70
N SER A 46 -6.88 14.31 -1.67
CA SER A 46 -5.56 14.50 -1.09
C SER A 46 -5.49 14.13 0.40
N VAL A 47 -6.55 14.42 1.17
CA VAL A 47 -6.67 14.04 2.59
C VAL A 47 -6.73 12.52 2.76
N PHE A 48 -7.59 11.84 2.01
CA PHE A 48 -7.72 10.37 2.15
C PHE A 48 -6.51 9.63 1.60
N GLU A 49 -5.89 10.10 0.52
CA GLU A 49 -4.62 9.56 0.03
C GLU A 49 -3.49 9.76 1.05
N GLY A 50 -3.41 10.94 1.65
CA GLY A 50 -2.43 11.22 2.72
C GLY A 50 -2.56 10.29 3.92
N LEU A 51 -3.79 9.93 4.30
CA LEU A 51 -4.06 9.00 5.38
C LEU A 51 -3.80 7.54 5.00
N ALA A 52 -4.13 7.15 3.77
CA ALA A 52 -4.30 5.76 3.39
C ALA A 52 -3.15 5.20 2.53
N ARG A 53 -2.39 6.02 1.82
CA ARG A 53 -1.39 5.55 0.86
C ARG A 53 -0.25 4.74 1.48
N CYS A 54 -0.02 4.84 2.77
CA CYS A 54 0.95 4.02 3.49
C CYS A 54 0.58 2.52 3.57
N CYS A 55 -0.61 2.11 3.15
CA CYS A 55 -1.14 0.74 3.27
C CYS A 55 -0.19 -0.33 2.70
N VAL A 56 0.34 -0.15 1.49
CA VAL A 56 1.26 -1.10 0.85
C VAL A 56 2.60 -1.18 1.58
N PRO A 57 3.29 -0.06 1.88
CA PRO A 57 4.47 -0.07 2.74
C PRO A 57 4.29 -0.79 4.08
N LEU A 58 3.14 -0.63 4.74
CA LEU A 58 2.86 -1.31 6.01
C LEU A 58 2.87 -2.83 5.88
N PHE A 59 2.33 -3.39 4.79
CA PHE A 59 2.40 -4.84 4.53
C PHE A 59 3.83 -5.30 4.28
N VAL A 60 4.63 -4.50 3.58
CA VAL A 60 6.03 -4.85 3.31
C VAL A 60 6.86 -4.78 4.60
N ILE A 61 6.70 -3.74 5.42
CA ILE A 61 7.34 -3.62 6.74
C ILE A 61 6.97 -4.82 7.63
N ALA A 62 5.67 -5.16 7.72
CA ALA A 62 5.21 -6.31 8.48
C ALA A 62 5.81 -7.63 7.95
N SER A 63 5.98 -7.77 6.63
CA SER A 63 6.62 -8.93 6.01
C SER A 63 8.11 -9.03 6.37
N GLY A 64 8.84 -7.94 6.33
CA GLY A 64 10.24 -7.86 6.78
C GLY A 64 10.39 -8.22 8.26
N TYR A 65 9.55 -7.64 9.10
CA TYR A 65 9.54 -7.91 10.55
C TYR A 65 9.30 -9.39 10.89
N LEU A 66 8.32 -10.02 10.24
CA LEU A 66 7.89 -11.39 10.55
C LEU A 66 8.80 -12.46 9.94
N GLN A 67 9.36 -12.21 8.76
CA GLN A 67 9.98 -13.24 7.94
C GLN A 67 11.51 -13.18 7.93
N LEU A 68 12.10 -12.01 8.14
CA LEU A 68 13.56 -11.85 8.08
C LEU A 68 14.20 -11.80 9.47
N PRO A 69 15.40 -12.39 9.62
CA PRO A 69 16.02 -13.38 8.72
C PRO A 69 15.16 -14.63 8.58
N LEU A 70 15.31 -15.35 7.46
CA LEU A 70 14.52 -16.57 7.19
C LEU A 70 14.81 -17.66 8.22
N LYS A 71 13.75 -18.34 8.64
CA LYS A 71 13.81 -19.45 9.62
C LYS A 71 13.92 -20.83 8.97
N TYR A 72 13.71 -20.88 7.66
CA TYR A 72 13.69 -22.11 6.88
C TYR A 72 14.60 -21.98 5.67
N PRO A 73 15.14 -23.10 5.16
CA PRO A 73 15.85 -23.12 3.89
C PRO A 73 15.01 -22.51 2.76
N ALA A 74 15.67 -21.91 1.76
CA ALA A 74 15.01 -21.21 0.66
C ALA A 74 13.95 -22.06 -0.06
N GLY A 75 14.23 -23.35 -0.32
CA GLY A 75 13.27 -24.25 -0.98
C GLY A 75 11.97 -24.43 -0.20
N GLU A 76 12.07 -24.58 1.13
CA GLU A 76 10.87 -24.70 1.99
C GLU A 76 10.13 -23.37 2.07
N PHE A 77 10.85 -22.24 2.14
CA PHE A 77 10.28 -20.91 2.11
C PHE A 77 9.46 -20.70 0.83
N PHE A 78 10.03 -20.99 -0.35
CA PHE A 78 9.33 -20.83 -1.63
C PHE A 78 8.12 -21.74 -1.76
N ARG A 79 8.24 -23.02 -1.38
CA ARG A 79 7.09 -23.94 -1.40
C ARG A 79 5.91 -23.41 -0.57
N ARG A 80 6.19 -22.89 0.64
CA ARG A 80 5.15 -22.32 1.51
C ARG A 80 4.52 -21.06 0.91
N ARG A 81 5.32 -20.22 0.22
CA ARG A 81 4.82 -19.00 -0.43
C ARG A 81 4.07 -19.31 -1.71
N PHE A 82 4.55 -20.25 -2.52
CA PHE A 82 3.85 -20.68 -3.72
C PHE A 82 2.40 -21.06 -3.41
N VAL A 83 2.19 -21.96 -2.47
CA VAL A 83 0.83 -22.41 -2.12
C VAL A 83 -0.04 -21.28 -1.57
N ARG A 84 0.53 -20.42 -0.71
CA ARG A 84 -0.27 -19.39 -0.01
C ARG A 84 -0.45 -18.08 -0.76
N VAL A 85 0.31 -17.84 -1.79
CA VAL A 85 0.30 -16.55 -2.52
C VAL A 85 -0.03 -16.75 -4.00
N VAL A 86 0.71 -17.61 -4.70
CA VAL A 86 0.54 -17.78 -6.14
C VAL A 86 -0.75 -18.48 -6.48
N VAL A 87 -1.08 -19.55 -5.76
CA VAL A 87 -2.31 -20.31 -6.04
C VAL A 87 -3.57 -19.45 -5.86
N PRO A 88 -3.76 -18.73 -4.73
CA PRO A 88 -4.90 -17.80 -4.61
C PRO A 88 -4.87 -16.71 -5.68
N MET A 89 -3.70 -16.14 -6.02
CA MET A 89 -3.59 -15.14 -7.08
C MET A 89 -4.14 -15.66 -8.42
N VAL A 90 -3.75 -16.87 -8.83
CA VAL A 90 -4.26 -17.49 -10.07
C VAL A 90 -5.77 -17.67 -10.02
N ILE A 91 -6.29 -18.20 -8.90
CA ILE A 91 -7.73 -18.38 -8.72
C ILE A 91 -8.48 -17.04 -8.87
N TRP A 92 -8.01 -16.00 -8.17
CA TRP A 92 -8.66 -14.68 -8.22
C TRP A 92 -8.48 -13.99 -9.58
N THR A 93 -7.36 -14.19 -10.27
CA THR A 93 -7.20 -13.74 -11.66
C THR A 93 -8.29 -14.31 -12.55
N LEU A 94 -8.59 -15.60 -12.42
CA LEU A 94 -9.70 -16.23 -13.16
C LEU A 94 -11.06 -15.67 -12.75
N VAL A 95 -11.30 -15.47 -11.44
CA VAL A 95 -12.55 -14.87 -10.95
C VAL A 95 -12.76 -13.48 -11.57
N TYR A 96 -11.76 -12.63 -11.59
CA TYR A 96 -11.85 -11.31 -12.21
C TYR A 96 -12.02 -11.38 -13.73
N ALA A 97 -11.35 -12.32 -14.38
CA ALA A 97 -11.50 -12.54 -15.82
C ALA A 97 -12.93 -12.91 -16.21
N PHE A 98 -13.61 -13.72 -15.40
CA PHE A 98 -15.02 -14.04 -15.61
C PHE A 98 -15.95 -12.89 -15.22
N ALA A 99 -15.61 -12.10 -14.20
CA ALA A 99 -16.45 -11.00 -13.73
C ALA A 99 -16.39 -9.76 -14.62
N TYR A 100 -15.21 -9.42 -15.16
CA TYR A 100 -14.97 -8.13 -15.81
C TYR A 100 -14.39 -8.23 -17.23
N GLY A 101 -14.00 -9.39 -17.71
CA GLY A 101 -13.30 -9.43 -18.96
C GLY A 101 -13.28 -10.78 -19.68
N SER A 102 -12.29 -10.92 -20.54
CA SER A 102 -12.02 -12.14 -21.28
C SER A 102 -11.07 -13.05 -20.50
N PRO A 103 -11.44 -14.31 -20.20
CA PRO A 103 -10.55 -15.26 -19.53
C PRO A 103 -9.22 -15.47 -20.27
N ALA A 104 -9.26 -15.52 -21.61
CA ALA A 104 -8.05 -15.69 -22.43
C ALA A 104 -7.08 -14.51 -22.31
N SER A 105 -7.60 -13.27 -22.30
CA SER A 105 -6.79 -12.06 -22.10
C SER A 105 -6.15 -12.03 -20.71
N SER A 106 -6.90 -12.40 -19.69
CA SER A 106 -6.43 -12.42 -18.31
C SER A 106 -5.35 -13.49 -18.08
N LEU A 107 -5.49 -14.68 -18.67
CA LEU A 107 -4.46 -15.73 -18.62
C LEU A 107 -3.19 -15.30 -19.36
N LYS A 108 -3.32 -14.68 -20.52
CA LYS A 108 -2.19 -14.13 -21.28
C LYS A 108 -1.49 -13.04 -20.46
N GLY A 109 -2.25 -12.12 -19.85
CA GLY A 109 -1.74 -11.08 -18.97
C GLY A 109 -0.96 -11.66 -17.78
N LEU A 110 -1.49 -12.70 -17.12
CA LEU A 110 -0.81 -13.38 -16.02
C LEU A 110 0.53 -14.00 -16.44
N LEU A 111 0.60 -14.61 -17.62
CA LEU A 111 1.82 -15.24 -18.12
C LEU A 111 2.87 -14.21 -18.55
N LEU A 112 2.43 -13.09 -19.14
CA LEU A 112 3.35 -12.11 -19.71
C LEU A 112 3.80 -11.06 -18.71
N ASN A 113 2.95 -10.63 -17.78
CA ASN A 113 3.31 -9.63 -16.77
C ASN A 113 2.11 -9.27 -15.89
N PHE A 114 1.24 -8.37 -16.36
CA PHE A 114 0.20 -7.72 -15.61
C PHE A 114 -1.18 -8.05 -16.16
N ASN A 115 -2.14 -8.24 -15.28
CA ASN A 115 -3.50 -8.57 -15.65
C ASN A 115 -4.39 -7.31 -15.60
N TYR A 116 -4.77 -6.78 -16.75
CA TYR A 116 -5.62 -5.58 -16.86
C TYR A 116 -7.02 -5.74 -16.25
N ALA A 117 -7.58 -6.96 -16.23
CA ALA A 117 -8.89 -7.21 -15.62
C ALA A 117 -8.86 -7.12 -14.08
N ALA A 118 -7.67 -7.12 -13.48
CA ALA A 118 -7.46 -7.07 -12.03
C ALA A 118 -6.21 -6.23 -11.70
N GLY A 119 -6.22 -4.98 -12.13
CA GLY A 119 -5.08 -4.06 -11.99
C GLY A 119 -4.48 -3.99 -10.61
N HIS A 120 -5.30 -4.02 -9.56
CA HIS A 120 -4.84 -4.01 -8.17
C HIS A 120 -3.94 -5.21 -7.81
N LEU A 121 -3.95 -6.32 -8.54
CA LEU A 121 -3.06 -7.47 -8.29
C LEU A 121 -1.57 -7.18 -8.55
N TRP A 122 -1.20 -6.00 -9.05
CA TRP A 122 0.20 -5.58 -9.20
C TRP A 122 1.02 -5.78 -7.91
N PHE A 123 0.39 -5.57 -6.75
CA PHE A 123 1.02 -5.76 -5.44
C PHE A 123 1.51 -7.20 -5.22
N VAL A 124 0.79 -8.21 -5.75
CA VAL A 124 1.21 -9.61 -5.61
C VAL A 124 2.50 -9.87 -6.38
N TYR A 125 2.63 -9.31 -7.59
CA TYR A 125 3.87 -9.42 -8.38
C TYR A 125 5.04 -8.76 -7.67
N MET A 126 4.85 -7.56 -7.13
CA MET A 126 5.84 -6.86 -6.30
C MET A 126 6.23 -7.72 -5.08
N LEU A 127 5.25 -8.29 -4.38
CA LEU A 127 5.48 -9.14 -3.22
C LEU A 127 6.26 -10.42 -3.58
N LEU A 128 5.95 -11.05 -4.73
CA LEU A 128 6.70 -12.19 -5.24
C LEU A 128 8.16 -11.81 -5.54
N GLY A 129 8.39 -10.66 -6.18
CA GLY A 129 9.74 -10.12 -6.38
C GLY A 129 10.50 -9.94 -5.07
N LEU A 130 9.85 -9.44 -4.02
CA LEU A 130 10.44 -9.34 -2.69
C LEU A 130 10.73 -10.71 -2.08
N TYR A 131 9.88 -11.72 -2.29
CA TYR A 131 10.16 -13.08 -1.82
C TYR A 131 11.36 -13.71 -2.52
N LEU A 132 11.62 -13.38 -3.80
CA LEU A 132 12.82 -13.84 -4.51
C LEU A 132 14.12 -13.30 -3.90
N ILE A 133 14.11 -12.05 -3.42
CA ILE A 133 15.31 -11.43 -2.83
C ILE A 133 15.52 -11.77 -1.35
N MET A 134 14.45 -12.15 -0.60
CA MET A 134 14.56 -12.44 0.83
C MET A 134 15.60 -13.50 1.20
N PRO A 135 15.74 -14.65 0.50
CA PRO A 135 16.78 -15.63 0.80
C PRO A 135 18.20 -15.10 0.59
N VAL A 136 18.38 -14.19 -0.37
CA VAL A 136 19.67 -13.54 -0.65
C VAL A 136 20.05 -12.56 0.47
N LEU A 137 19.07 -11.81 0.99
CA LEU A 137 19.29 -10.85 2.07
C LEU A 137 19.47 -11.53 3.44
N SER A 138 18.89 -12.72 3.63
CA SER A 138 18.81 -13.37 4.93
C SER A 138 20.15 -13.61 5.61
N PRO A 139 21.19 -14.17 4.95
CA PRO A 139 22.49 -14.43 5.57
C PRO A 139 23.21 -13.14 6.01
N TRP A 140 23.05 -12.07 5.24
CA TRP A 140 23.60 -10.75 5.60
C TRP A 140 22.85 -10.20 6.82
N LEU A 141 21.52 -10.26 6.81
CA LEU A 141 20.69 -9.77 7.91
C LEU A 141 20.88 -10.53 9.23
N GLU A 142 21.38 -11.75 9.22
CA GLU A 142 21.72 -12.48 10.45
C GLU A 142 22.87 -11.82 11.21
N LYS A 143 23.84 -11.28 10.48
CA LYS A 143 25.10 -10.76 11.00
C LYS A 143 25.20 -9.24 11.01
N VAL A 144 24.31 -8.54 10.31
CA VAL A 144 24.36 -7.09 10.11
C VAL A 144 24.34 -6.32 11.43
N SER A 145 25.25 -5.37 11.58
CA SER A 145 25.26 -4.45 12.73
C SER A 145 24.20 -3.35 12.59
N ARG A 146 23.86 -2.71 13.73
CA ARG A 146 22.95 -1.54 13.71
C ARG A 146 23.47 -0.42 12.81
N LYS A 147 24.77 -0.13 12.89
CA LYS A 147 25.40 0.95 12.10
C LYS A 147 25.31 0.67 10.59
N GLU A 148 25.64 -0.53 10.21
CA GLU A 148 25.60 -0.96 8.81
C GLU A 148 24.17 -0.94 8.25
N LEU A 149 23.19 -1.51 8.97
CA LEU A 149 21.80 -1.46 8.55
C LEU A 149 21.26 -0.02 8.49
N SER A 150 21.68 0.85 9.42
CA SER A 150 21.32 2.27 9.39
C SER A 150 21.91 2.98 8.16
N LEU A 151 23.12 2.62 7.74
CA LEU A 151 23.74 3.17 6.53
C LEU A 151 22.91 2.82 5.28
N TYR A 152 22.56 1.54 5.10
CA TYR A 152 21.74 1.12 3.97
C TYR A 152 20.35 1.74 3.98
N LEU A 153 19.73 1.90 5.16
CA LEU A 153 18.47 2.63 5.30
C LEU A 153 18.62 4.11 4.97
N GLY A 154 19.74 4.73 5.34
CA GLY A 154 20.06 6.12 4.96
C GLY A 154 20.18 6.29 3.44
N LEU A 155 20.92 5.39 2.76
CA LEU A 155 21.00 5.37 1.31
C LEU A 155 19.65 5.15 0.65
N TRP A 156 18.82 4.25 1.19
CA TRP A 156 17.47 4.06 0.71
C TRP A 156 16.59 5.32 0.90
N VAL A 157 16.67 6.00 2.04
CA VAL A 157 15.95 7.28 2.26
C VAL A 157 16.36 8.33 1.24
N LEU A 158 17.64 8.40 0.86
CA LEU A 158 18.09 9.28 -0.22
C LEU A 158 17.36 8.96 -1.54
N THR A 159 17.16 7.67 -1.85
CA THR A 159 16.43 7.29 -3.09
C THR A 159 14.97 7.76 -3.07
N LEU A 160 14.34 7.83 -1.90
CA LEU A 160 12.96 8.32 -1.76
C LEU A 160 12.86 9.83 -2.02
N CYS A 161 13.95 10.57 -1.87
CA CYS A 161 14.02 12.01 -2.11
C CYS A 161 14.26 12.33 -3.60
N ILE A 162 14.85 11.40 -4.37
CA ILE A 162 15.28 11.65 -5.76
C ILE A 162 14.15 12.22 -6.64
N PRO A 163 12.91 11.70 -6.66
CA PRO A 163 11.85 12.26 -7.48
C PRO A 163 11.58 13.74 -7.21
N PHE A 164 11.59 14.14 -5.93
CA PHE A 164 11.34 15.52 -5.50
C PHE A 164 12.52 16.45 -5.81
N VAL A 165 13.74 15.96 -5.64
CA VAL A 165 14.96 16.71 -6.00
C VAL A 165 14.99 16.98 -7.50
N ARG A 166 14.62 16.00 -8.31
CA ARG A 166 14.56 16.17 -9.78
C ARG A 166 13.50 17.17 -10.19
N GLU A 167 12.30 17.08 -9.59
CA GLU A 167 11.23 18.04 -9.86
C GLU A 167 11.65 19.47 -9.47
N ALA A 168 12.25 19.65 -8.29
CA ALA A 168 12.75 20.95 -7.83
C ALA A 168 13.87 21.51 -8.70
N ALA A 169 14.69 20.65 -9.32
CA ALA A 169 15.74 21.04 -10.27
C ALA A 169 15.22 21.34 -11.68
N GLY A 170 13.90 21.36 -11.90
CA GLY A 170 13.29 21.59 -13.20
C GLY A 170 13.28 20.38 -14.13
N GLY A 171 13.64 19.19 -13.61
CA GLY A 171 13.49 17.94 -14.31
C GLY A 171 12.07 17.40 -14.14
N MET A 172 11.33 17.26 -15.23
CA MET A 172 10.05 16.57 -15.22
C MET A 172 10.23 15.12 -14.75
N ALA A 173 9.19 14.57 -14.18
CA ALA A 173 9.21 13.19 -13.67
C ALA A 173 9.80 12.21 -14.68
N PRO A 174 10.65 11.30 -14.25
CA PRO A 174 11.55 10.49 -15.11
C PRO A 174 10.85 9.44 -15.97
N MET A 175 9.54 9.34 -15.94
CA MET A 175 8.80 8.29 -16.64
C MET A 175 7.93 8.79 -17.79
N ILE A 176 8.06 10.05 -18.19
CA ILE A 176 7.40 10.50 -19.40
C ILE A 176 8.30 10.12 -20.56
N TYR A 177 7.88 9.14 -21.32
CA TYR A 177 8.49 8.83 -22.61
C TYR A 177 8.16 9.98 -23.57
N ALA A 178 9.17 10.45 -24.31
CA ALA A 178 8.91 11.33 -25.42
C ALA A 178 7.99 10.66 -26.44
N ALA A 179 7.40 11.43 -27.35
CA ALA A 179 6.43 10.92 -28.33
C ALA A 179 6.97 9.78 -29.23
N ASP A 180 8.28 9.59 -29.27
CA ASP A 180 9.00 8.52 -29.95
C ASP A 180 9.23 7.26 -29.06
N GLY A 181 8.68 7.25 -27.85
CA GLY A 181 8.83 6.14 -26.90
C GLY A 181 10.18 6.10 -26.18
N LEU A 182 11.05 7.08 -26.38
CA LEU A 182 12.30 7.22 -25.65
C LEU A 182 12.10 8.11 -24.43
N PRO A 183 12.77 7.82 -23.28
CA PRO A 183 12.72 8.70 -22.12
C PRO A 183 13.24 10.08 -22.49
N ALA A 184 12.47 11.12 -22.15
CA ALA A 184 12.96 12.49 -22.29
C ALA A 184 14.22 12.67 -21.45
N PRO A 185 15.31 13.23 -22.00
CA PRO A 185 16.51 13.50 -21.23
C PRO A 185 16.20 14.44 -20.10
N ALA A 186 16.56 14.06 -18.85
CA ALA A 186 16.47 14.95 -17.73
C ALA A 186 17.39 16.16 -17.96
N LEU A 187 16.91 17.37 -17.65
CA LEU A 187 17.74 18.58 -17.74
C LEU A 187 19.02 18.48 -16.87
N PHE A 188 18.93 17.71 -15.79
CA PHE A 188 20.06 17.39 -14.91
C PHE A 188 20.04 15.90 -14.61
N PRO A 189 20.79 15.07 -15.37
CA PRO A 189 20.90 13.65 -15.07
C PRO A 189 21.63 13.46 -13.73
N LEU A 190 21.01 12.64 -12.85
CA LEU A 190 21.64 12.25 -11.59
C LEU A 190 22.72 11.19 -11.85
N TRP A 191 23.77 11.23 -11.12
CA TRP A 191 24.93 10.35 -11.09
C TRP A 191 24.72 8.94 -11.71
N GLY A 192 25.00 8.78 -12.98
CA GLY A 192 24.82 7.53 -13.72
C GLY A 192 23.37 7.22 -14.11
N GLU A 193 22.50 8.20 -14.11
CA GLU A 193 21.14 8.08 -14.64
C GLU A 193 21.16 7.68 -16.12
N ALA A 194 20.30 6.75 -16.49
CA ALA A 194 20.08 6.31 -17.85
C ALA A 194 18.58 6.02 -18.05
N SER A 195 18.16 5.85 -19.30
CA SER A 195 16.76 5.54 -19.64
C SER A 195 16.20 4.33 -18.88
N TRP A 196 17.01 3.32 -18.63
CA TRP A 196 16.67 2.12 -17.89
C TRP A 196 16.88 2.25 -16.37
N ASN A 197 17.49 3.34 -15.87
CA ASN A 197 17.89 3.54 -14.49
C ASN A 197 17.64 4.98 -14.02
N PRO A 198 16.44 5.31 -13.59
CA PRO A 198 16.08 6.66 -13.12
C PRO A 198 16.68 7.02 -11.75
N PHE A 199 17.25 6.07 -11.02
CA PHE A 199 17.89 6.28 -9.72
C PHE A 199 19.41 6.39 -9.78
N GLY A 200 20.02 6.30 -10.98
CA GLY A 200 21.47 6.38 -11.17
C GLY A 200 22.24 5.40 -10.28
N LEU A 201 23.24 5.91 -9.59
CA LEU A 201 24.08 5.15 -8.64
C LEU A 201 23.26 4.38 -7.58
N PHE A 202 22.09 4.89 -7.19
CA PHE A 202 21.30 4.34 -6.10
C PHE A 202 20.25 3.31 -6.53
N TYR A 203 20.21 2.91 -7.79
CA TYR A 203 19.18 2.01 -8.32
C TYR A 203 18.99 0.73 -7.48
N TYR A 204 20.10 0.05 -7.15
CA TYR A 204 20.03 -1.24 -6.44
C TYR A 204 19.66 -1.14 -4.95
N VAL A 205 19.64 0.04 -4.38
CA VAL A 205 19.19 0.28 -2.98
C VAL A 205 17.83 0.94 -2.94
N SER A 206 17.20 1.20 -4.08
CA SER A 206 15.88 1.83 -4.19
C SER A 206 14.71 0.84 -4.03
N GLY A 207 13.51 1.36 -4.03
CA GLY A 207 12.28 0.57 -4.10
C GLY A 207 11.83 -0.06 -2.77
N PHE A 208 11.00 -1.08 -2.88
CA PHE A 208 10.32 -1.70 -1.74
C PHE A 208 11.22 -2.50 -0.80
N VAL A 209 12.43 -2.88 -1.23
CA VAL A 209 13.38 -3.63 -0.40
C VAL A 209 13.71 -2.85 0.88
N GLY A 210 13.80 -1.53 0.82
CA GLY A 210 14.03 -0.70 1.99
C GLY A 210 12.97 -0.89 3.09
N TYR A 211 11.71 -1.06 2.74
CA TYR A 211 10.65 -1.35 3.72
C TYR A 211 10.81 -2.71 4.41
N LEU A 212 11.35 -3.73 3.72
CA LEU A 212 11.72 -4.99 4.38
C LEU A 212 12.80 -4.76 5.44
N LEU A 213 13.83 -3.98 5.08
CA LEU A 213 14.92 -3.62 5.98
C LEU A 213 14.43 -2.78 7.17
N VAL A 214 13.48 -1.85 6.95
CA VAL A 214 12.80 -1.12 8.04
C VAL A 214 12.12 -2.10 8.99
N GLY A 215 11.41 -3.12 8.50
CA GLY A 215 10.80 -4.16 9.33
C GLY A 215 11.81 -4.86 10.24
N VAL A 216 12.97 -5.24 9.70
CA VAL A 216 14.06 -5.86 10.47
C VAL A 216 14.66 -4.87 11.47
N TYR A 217 14.87 -3.61 11.08
CA TYR A 217 15.41 -2.58 11.94
C TYR A 217 14.51 -2.30 13.14
N VAL A 218 13.20 -2.15 12.88
CA VAL A 218 12.20 -1.95 13.94
C VAL A 218 12.18 -3.13 14.91
N LYS A 219 12.25 -4.36 14.40
CA LYS A 219 12.29 -5.57 15.23
C LYS A 219 13.48 -5.64 16.17
N ARG A 220 14.67 -5.29 15.69
CA ARG A 220 15.93 -5.53 16.38
C ARG A 220 16.42 -4.34 17.21
N PHE A 221 16.15 -3.11 16.78
CA PHE A 221 16.85 -1.94 17.28
C PHE A 221 15.96 -0.80 17.77
N VAL A 222 14.64 -0.85 17.48
CA VAL A 222 13.73 0.18 17.95
C VAL A 222 13.13 -0.23 19.29
N PRO A 223 13.35 0.52 20.38
CA PRO A 223 12.71 0.26 21.67
C PRO A 223 11.20 0.59 21.61
N GLU A 224 10.47 0.12 22.61
CA GLU A 224 9.10 0.57 22.85
C GLU A 224 9.11 1.76 23.82
N GLY A 225 8.09 2.63 23.74
CA GLY A 225 7.95 3.71 24.67
C GLY A 225 7.24 4.96 24.15
N ARG A 226 6.96 5.88 25.08
CA ARG A 226 6.21 7.12 24.76
C ARG A 226 6.94 8.03 23.76
N LEU A 227 8.26 8.12 23.86
CA LEU A 227 9.05 8.92 22.93
C LEU A 227 8.97 8.37 21.50
N VAL A 228 9.11 7.05 21.33
CA VAL A 228 9.00 6.40 20.00
C VAL A 228 7.60 6.62 19.42
N ARG A 229 6.57 6.56 20.25
CA ARG A 229 5.20 6.88 19.84
C ARG A 229 5.04 8.33 19.40
N ALA A 230 5.62 9.28 20.14
CA ALA A 230 5.59 10.71 19.79
C ALA A 230 6.31 10.94 18.45
N VAL A 231 7.51 10.38 18.27
CA VAL A 231 8.23 10.40 16.99
C VAL A 231 7.37 9.78 15.87
N GLY A 232 6.71 8.66 16.15
CA GLY A 232 5.80 8.02 15.20
C GLY A 232 4.68 8.96 14.73
N TRP A 233 4.01 9.64 15.63
CA TRP A 233 2.96 10.61 15.27
C TRP A 233 3.54 11.82 14.52
N THR A 234 4.70 12.32 14.88
CA THR A 234 5.36 13.42 14.18
C THR A 234 5.68 13.04 12.74
N LEU A 235 6.26 11.85 12.52
CA LEU A 235 6.56 11.36 11.17
C LEU A 235 5.29 11.14 10.35
N PHE A 236 4.25 10.57 10.95
CA PHE A 236 2.96 10.36 10.30
C PHE A 236 2.34 11.68 9.86
N LEU A 237 2.25 12.67 10.75
CA LEU A 237 1.66 13.98 10.46
C LEU A 237 2.48 14.73 9.40
N LEU A 238 3.81 14.69 9.49
CA LEU A 238 4.66 15.30 8.49
C LEU A 238 4.46 14.68 7.12
N GLY A 239 4.50 13.35 7.02
CA GLY A 239 4.25 12.64 5.77
C GLY A 239 2.85 12.92 5.22
N PHE A 240 1.82 12.90 6.08
CA PHE A 240 0.45 13.24 5.72
C PHE A 240 0.34 14.65 5.11
N ILE A 241 0.90 15.67 5.76
CA ILE A 241 0.89 17.04 5.26
C ILE A 241 1.61 17.14 3.91
N LEU A 242 2.76 16.48 3.77
CA LEU A 242 3.53 16.49 2.53
C LEU A 242 2.77 15.80 1.37
N VAL A 243 2.05 14.70 1.64
CA VAL A 243 1.20 14.05 0.63
C VAL A 243 0.06 14.98 0.24
N CYS A 244 -0.71 15.50 1.21
CA CYS A 244 -1.84 16.38 0.93
C CYS A 244 -1.40 17.61 0.12
N PHE A 245 -0.35 18.28 0.56
CA PHE A 245 0.16 19.47 -0.12
C PHE A 245 0.67 19.14 -1.53
N GLY A 246 1.51 18.11 -1.67
CA GLY A 246 2.11 17.74 -2.95
C GLY A 246 1.10 17.26 -3.98
N PHE A 247 0.07 16.51 -3.57
CA PHE A 247 -0.98 16.03 -4.47
C PHE A 247 -1.91 17.18 -4.88
N MET A 248 -2.38 17.96 -3.89
CA MET A 248 -3.24 19.11 -4.15
C MET A 248 -2.58 20.14 -5.06
N GLN A 249 -1.30 20.45 -4.83
CA GLN A 249 -0.56 21.43 -5.64
C GLN A 249 -0.47 20.99 -7.12
N ARG A 250 -0.24 19.71 -7.37
CA ARG A 250 -0.16 19.18 -8.74
C ARG A 250 -1.50 19.26 -9.47
N ILE A 251 -2.60 18.94 -8.80
CA ILE A 251 -3.93 19.08 -9.38
C ILE A 251 -4.21 20.55 -9.70
N MET A 252 -3.96 21.45 -8.75
CA MET A 252 -4.19 22.89 -8.94
C MET A 252 -3.32 23.49 -10.05
N ALA A 253 -2.11 23.01 -10.24
CA ALA A 253 -1.21 23.44 -11.30
C ALA A 253 -1.66 22.98 -12.70
N SER A 254 -2.56 22.00 -12.79
CA SER A 254 -3.07 21.48 -14.08
C SER A 254 -4.16 22.34 -14.71
N GLY A 255 -4.72 23.32 -13.98
CA GLY A 255 -5.69 24.28 -14.53
C GLY A 255 -6.91 24.55 -13.65
N SER A 256 -7.94 25.12 -14.26
CA SER A 256 -9.22 25.39 -13.61
C SER A 256 -10.12 24.15 -13.63
N PHE A 257 -10.96 24.00 -12.60
CA PHE A 257 -11.92 22.88 -12.52
C PHE A 257 -13.08 23.04 -13.53
N PRO A 258 -13.58 21.93 -14.09
CA PRO A 258 -13.06 20.57 -13.96
C PRO A 258 -11.68 20.41 -14.60
N VAL A 259 -10.78 19.67 -13.94
CA VAL A 259 -9.46 19.35 -14.48
C VAL A 259 -9.50 17.96 -15.09
N GLU A 260 -9.18 17.91 -16.38
CA GLU A 260 -9.08 16.65 -17.15
C GLU A 260 -7.65 16.49 -17.66
N GLY A 261 -7.18 15.25 -17.77
CA GLY A 261 -5.85 14.97 -18.26
C GLY A 261 -5.69 13.53 -18.74
N SER A 262 -4.61 13.32 -19.49
CA SER A 262 -4.22 12.00 -19.97
C SER A 262 -3.63 11.12 -18.83
N VAL A 263 -3.27 9.90 -19.17
CA VAL A 263 -2.58 8.96 -18.24
C VAL A 263 -1.29 9.56 -17.70
N GLU A 264 -0.55 10.33 -18.51
CA GLU A 264 0.70 10.98 -18.09
C GLU A 264 0.44 12.02 -16.99
N VAL A 265 -0.66 12.75 -17.08
CA VAL A 265 -1.09 13.70 -16.03
C VAL A 265 -1.45 12.96 -14.75
N ALA A 266 -2.15 11.84 -14.85
CA ALA A 266 -2.44 10.96 -13.71
C ALA A 266 -1.14 10.52 -13.01
N VAL A 267 -0.17 10.04 -13.78
CA VAL A 267 1.15 9.62 -13.25
C VAL A 267 1.88 10.78 -12.59
N ALA A 268 1.83 11.98 -13.17
CA ALA A 268 2.43 13.17 -12.58
C ALA A 268 1.79 13.54 -11.23
N TRP A 269 0.47 13.43 -11.10
CA TRP A 269 -0.22 13.65 -9.81
C TRP A 269 0.16 12.59 -8.78
N GLU A 270 0.18 11.33 -9.21
CA GLU A 270 0.53 10.20 -8.34
C GLU A 270 1.98 10.19 -7.87
N ALA A 271 2.87 10.98 -8.46
CA ALA A 271 4.24 11.15 -7.96
C ALA A 271 4.27 11.64 -6.50
N ALA A 272 3.28 12.45 -6.07
CA ALA A 272 3.17 12.90 -4.68
C ALA A 272 2.79 11.79 -3.70
N ILE A 273 2.09 10.77 -4.18
CA ILE A 273 1.57 9.63 -3.42
C ILE A 273 2.30 8.32 -3.75
N ALA A 274 3.46 8.42 -4.43
CA ALA A 274 4.25 7.25 -4.79
C ALA A 274 4.64 6.43 -3.56
N PHE A 275 4.42 5.11 -3.61
CA PHE A 275 4.71 4.20 -2.49
C PHE A 275 6.18 4.23 -2.06
N CYS A 276 7.11 4.45 -2.99
CA CYS A 276 8.54 4.62 -2.72
C CYS A 276 8.96 6.11 -2.77
N GLY A 277 8.06 7.02 -2.38
CA GLY A 277 8.33 8.43 -2.14
C GLY A 277 8.51 8.73 -0.65
N LEU A 278 9.30 9.76 -0.32
CA LEU A 278 9.57 10.16 1.07
C LEU A 278 8.29 10.43 1.87
N PRO A 279 7.26 11.17 1.37
CA PRO A 279 6.05 11.46 2.15
C PRO A 279 5.32 10.19 2.61
N VAL A 280 5.12 9.24 1.70
CA VAL A 280 4.44 7.96 2.01
C VAL A 280 5.29 7.08 2.92
N ALA A 281 6.62 7.10 2.79
CA ALA A 281 7.51 6.39 3.69
C ALA A 281 7.46 6.94 5.11
N LEU A 282 7.36 8.26 5.28
CA LEU A 282 7.20 8.90 6.59
C LEU A 282 5.88 8.48 7.26
N THR A 283 4.75 8.48 6.54
CA THR A 283 3.47 8.01 7.08
C THR A 283 3.53 6.53 7.48
N ALA A 284 4.14 5.68 6.64
CA ALA A 284 4.26 4.25 6.92
C ALA A 284 5.16 3.95 8.13
N LEU A 285 6.32 4.60 8.21
CA LEU A 285 7.22 4.47 9.36
C LEU A 285 6.55 5.02 10.62
N GLY A 286 5.93 6.21 10.52
CA GLY A 286 5.22 6.84 11.62
C GLY A 286 4.16 5.91 12.21
N LEU A 287 3.27 5.39 11.40
CA LEU A 287 2.20 4.49 11.85
C LEU A 287 2.76 3.17 12.42
N THR A 288 3.83 2.63 11.84
CA THR A 288 4.52 1.44 12.37
C THR A 288 5.04 1.68 13.79
N LEU A 289 5.67 2.83 14.05
CA LEU A 289 6.19 3.18 15.37
C LEU A 289 5.07 3.41 16.39
N VAL A 290 3.96 4.01 15.98
CA VAL A 290 2.77 4.21 16.83
C VAL A 290 2.20 2.88 17.29
N TYR A 291 1.97 1.93 16.36
CA TYR A 291 1.43 0.61 16.68
C TYR A 291 2.38 -0.18 17.58
N ARG A 292 3.67 -0.22 17.25
CA ARG A 292 4.68 -0.92 18.05
C ARG A 292 4.71 -0.40 19.49
N SER A 293 4.71 0.92 19.67
CA SER A 293 4.79 1.55 21.01
C SER A 293 3.46 1.51 21.76
N GLY A 294 2.35 1.21 21.09
CA GLY A 294 1.03 1.00 21.69
C GLY A 294 0.96 -0.27 22.52
N SER A 295 1.77 -1.27 22.18
CA SER A 295 1.80 -2.57 22.86
C SER A 295 2.32 -2.46 24.30
N SER A 296 3.25 -1.56 24.58
CA SER A 296 3.86 -1.41 25.93
C SER A 296 2.98 -0.71 26.95
N SER A 297 2.01 0.12 26.51
CA SER A 297 1.13 0.83 27.47
C SER A 297 0.06 -0.07 28.10
N SER A 298 -0.20 -1.23 27.54
CA SER A 298 -1.10 -2.24 28.10
C SER A 298 -0.38 -3.35 28.87
N GLY A 299 0.94 -3.24 29.06
CA GLY A 299 1.71 -4.10 29.99
C GLY A 299 1.59 -5.61 29.82
N ARG A 300 1.00 -6.09 28.72
CA ARG A 300 0.70 -7.50 28.51
C ARG A 300 0.81 -7.86 27.02
N SER A 301 1.76 -8.72 26.67
CA SER A 301 1.44 -9.77 25.70
C SER A 301 0.05 -10.27 26.07
N VAL A 302 -0.96 -10.18 25.20
CA VAL A 302 -2.30 -10.73 25.49
C VAL A 302 -2.06 -12.18 25.89
N PRO A 303 -2.25 -12.56 27.17
CA PRO A 303 -2.01 -13.93 27.58
C PRO A 303 -2.97 -14.82 26.80
N ALA A 304 -2.50 -15.93 26.32
CA ALA A 304 -3.33 -16.91 25.64
C ALA A 304 -4.51 -17.43 26.51
N GLY A 305 -4.58 -17.00 27.77
CA GLY A 305 -5.51 -17.50 28.78
C GLY A 305 -6.58 -16.56 29.30
N ASP A 306 -6.45 -15.21 29.20
CA ASP A 306 -7.43 -14.32 29.83
C ASP A 306 -8.45 -13.77 28.82
N GLY A 307 -9.54 -14.52 28.63
CA GLY A 307 -10.72 -14.15 27.84
C GLY A 307 -11.65 -13.11 28.47
N SER A 308 -11.34 -12.62 29.67
CA SER A 308 -12.26 -11.80 30.48
C SER A 308 -12.21 -10.31 30.16
N SER A 309 -11.17 -9.79 29.50
CA SER A 309 -11.07 -8.39 29.12
C SER A 309 -11.75 -8.11 27.76
N ARG A 310 -12.50 -6.98 27.65
CA ARG A 310 -13.10 -6.52 26.40
C ARG A 310 -12.07 -6.42 25.25
N GLN A 311 -10.85 -6.02 25.54
CA GLN A 311 -9.75 -5.95 24.56
C GLN A 311 -9.32 -7.34 24.07
N GLY A 312 -9.26 -8.33 24.96
CA GLY A 312 -8.95 -9.71 24.60
C GLY A 312 -10.06 -10.32 23.73
N PHE A 313 -11.32 -10.01 23.99
CA PHE A 313 -12.47 -10.44 23.18
C PHE A 313 -12.38 -9.88 21.75
N VAL A 314 -12.24 -8.56 21.59
CA VAL A 314 -12.13 -7.91 20.26
C VAL A 314 -10.95 -8.46 19.47
N TYR A 315 -9.80 -8.62 20.11
CA TYR A 315 -8.63 -9.18 19.44
C TYR A 315 -8.91 -10.59 18.90
N ARG A 316 -9.44 -11.47 19.71
CA ARG A 316 -9.66 -12.88 19.31
C ARG A 316 -10.77 -13.06 18.27
N HIS A 317 -11.86 -12.29 18.38
CA HIS A 317 -13.05 -12.51 17.56
C HIS A 317 -13.12 -11.62 16.32
N VAL A 318 -12.39 -10.50 16.31
CA VAL A 318 -12.40 -9.55 15.18
C VAL A 318 -11.01 -9.44 14.55
N VAL A 319 -10.02 -8.95 15.31
CA VAL A 319 -8.72 -8.58 14.73
C VAL A 319 -7.95 -9.80 14.22
N LEU A 320 -7.89 -10.86 15.00
CA LEU A 320 -7.15 -12.07 14.65
C LEU A 320 -7.72 -12.80 13.41
N PRO A 321 -9.04 -13.01 13.29
CA PRO A 321 -9.62 -13.57 12.06
C PRO A 321 -9.37 -12.69 10.83
N LEU A 322 -9.59 -11.37 10.93
CA LEU A 322 -9.35 -10.43 9.83
C LEU A 322 -7.87 -10.37 9.42
N SER A 323 -6.95 -10.25 10.39
CA SER A 323 -5.51 -10.27 10.09
C SER A 323 -5.08 -11.56 9.42
N THR A 324 -5.69 -12.69 9.80
CA THR A 324 -5.38 -14.00 9.21
C THR A 324 -5.95 -14.13 7.80
N ALA A 325 -7.11 -13.54 7.52
CA ALA A 325 -7.75 -13.52 6.21
C ALA A 325 -7.30 -12.33 5.32
N GLY A 326 -6.41 -11.46 5.81
CA GLY A 326 -6.07 -10.19 5.17
C GLY A 326 -5.60 -10.30 3.72
N TYR A 327 -4.87 -11.35 3.35
CA TYR A 327 -4.49 -11.58 1.96
C TYR A 327 -5.69 -11.89 1.07
N GLY A 328 -6.61 -12.74 1.54
CA GLY A 328 -7.86 -13.00 0.83
C GLY A 328 -8.75 -11.75 0.73
N MET A 329 -8.81 -10.94 1.79
CA MET A 329 -9.49 -9.63 1.75
C MET A 329 -8.91 -8.74 0.66
N TYR A 330 -7.58 -8.66 0.57
CA TYR A 330 -6.90 -7.92 -0.49
C TYR A 330 -7.26 -8.47 -1.88
N LEU A 331 -7.29 -9.79 -2.08
CA LEU A 331 -7.57 -10.37 -3.39
C LEU A 331 -8.98 -10.05 -3.90
N MET A 332 -9.99 -10.00 -3.01
CA MET A 332 -11.41 -9.92 -3.40
C MET A 332 -12.04 -8.52 -3.29
N HIS A 333 -11.40 -7.56 -2.63
CA HIS A 333 -12.07 -6.31 -2.24
C HIS A 333 -12.70 -5.51 -3.38
N MET A 334 -12.09 -5.51 -4.57
CA MET A 334 -12.62 -4.76 -5.73
C MET A 334 -14.00 -5.26 -6.19
N LEU A 335 -14.29 -6.58 -6.03
CA LEU A 335 -15.61 -7.13 -6.36
C LEU A 335 -16.74 -6.62 -5.45
N VAL A 336 -16.41 -6.12 -4.27
CA VAL A 336 -17.37 -5.55 -3.33
C VAL A 336 -17.34 -4.02 -3.39
N LEU A 337 -16.16 -3.45 -3.43
CA LEU A 337 -15.94 -2.00 -3.37
C LEU A 337 -16.55 -1.29 -4.59
N GLY A 338 -16.34 -1.82 -5.80
CA GLY A 338 -16.90 -1.24 -7.02
C GLY A 338 -18.43 -1.12 -6.98
N PRO A 339 -19.19 -2.20 -6.74
CA PRO A 339 -20.64 -2.15 -6.59
C PRO A 339 -21.13 -1.24 -5.45
N VAL A 340 -20.44 -1.20 -4.31
CA VAL A 340 -20.80 -0.32 -3.18
C VAL A 340 -20.59 1.15 -3.57
N SER A 341 -19.46 1.49 -4.19
CA SER A 341 -19.20 2.84 -4.70
C SER A 341 -20.25 3.27 -5.73
N ALA A 342 -20.55 2.41 -6.70
CA ALA A 342 -21.56 2.70 -7.72
C ALA A 342 -22.95 2.94 -7.11
N TRP A 343 -23.34 2.12 -6.13
CA TRP A 343 -24.61 2.29 -5.41
C TRP A 343 -24.65 3.61 -4.62
N LEU A 344 -23.59 3.95 -3.91
CA LEU A 344 -23.53 5.22 -3.17
C LEU A 344 -23.57 6.42 -4.12
N ARG A 345 -22.85 6.38 -5.22
CA ARG A 345 -22.87 7.44 -6.25
C ARG A 345 -24.25 7.63 -6.86
N SER A 346 -24.97 6.55 -7.15
CA SER A 346 -26.34 6.64 -7.64
C SER A 346 -27.32 7.21 -6.62
N THR A 347 -27.01 7.09 -5.32
CA THR A 347 -27.86 7.54 -4.22
C THR A 347 -27.53 8.96 -3.76
N LEU A 348 -26.24 9.30 -3.64
CA LEU A 348 -25.76 10.60 -3.13
C LEU A 348 -25.59 11.64 -4.25
N GLY A 349 -25.52 11.21 -5.52
CA GLY A 349 -25.18 12.08 -6.64
C GLY A 349 -23.65 12.24 -6.82
N ILE A 350 -23.25 13.04 -7.77
CA ILE A 350 -21.84 13.24 -8.16
C ILE A 350 -21.45 14.71 -8.01
N GLY A 351 -20.30 14.94 -7.41
CA GLY A 351 -19.66 16.27 -7.36
C GLY A 351 -20.50 17.36 -6.70
N PRO A 352 -20.49 18.60 -7.24
CA PRO A 352 -21.14 19.75 -6.63
C PRO A 352 -22.66 19.62 -6.47
N ASP A 353 -23.29 18.83 -7.33
CA ASP A 353 -24.75 18.60 -7.34
C ASP A 353 -25.18 17.41 -6.49
N GLY A 354 -24.26 16.82 -5.75
CA GLY A 354 -24.55 15.71 -4.85
C GLY A 354 -25.47 16.11 -3.69
N LEU A 355 -26.23 15.14 -3.16
CA LEU A 355 -27.24 15.30 -2.09
C LEU A 355 -26.73 16.06 -0.85
N LEU A 356 -25.44 15.89 -0.52
CA LEU A 356 -24.80 16.54 0.63
C LEU A 356 -24.09 17.85 0.28
N GLY A 357 -24.24 18.31 -0.97
CA GLY A 357 -23.63 19.54 -1.49
C GLY A 357 -22.14 19.39 -1.86
N PRO A 358 -21.55 20.49 -2.38
CA PRO A 358 -20.26 20.44 -3.07
C PRO A 358 -19.04 20.11 -2.19
N VAL A 359 -19.19 20.18 -0.88
CA VAL A 359 -18.07 19.95 0.06
C VAL A 359 -18.12 18.57 0.70
N TRP A 360 -19.32 18.04 0.98
CA TRP A 360 -19.48 16.87 1.85
C TRP A 360 -19.82 15.58 1.11
N THR A 361 -20.24 15.64 -0.16
CA THR A 361 -20.58 14.43 -0.95
C THR A 361 -19.36 13.52 -1.07
N THR A 362 -18.22 14.05 -1.50
CA THR A 362 -16.98 13.31 -1.72
C THR A 362 -16.45 12.60 -0.47
N PRO A 363 -16.23 13.28 0.68
CA PRO A 363 -15.69 12.60 1.86
C PRO A 363 -16.65 11.57 2.43
N VAL A 364 -17.96 11.81 2.37
CA VAL A 364 -18.97 10.85 2.86
C VAL A 364 -18.99 9.63 1.95
N GLU A 365 -18.95 9.79 0.63
CA GLU A 365 -18.92 8.66 -0.31
C GLU A 365 -17.66 7.83 -0.12
N ILE A 366 -16.47 8.45 -0.05
CA ILE A 366 -15.19 7.73 0.16
C ILE A 366 -15.25 6.93 1.46
N LEU A 367 -15.62 7.59 2.56
CA LEU A 367 -15.65 6.97 3.87
C LEU A 367 -16.72 5.87 3.97
N ALA A 368 -17.92 6.10 3.45
CA ALA A 368 -19.01 5.13 3.43
C ALA A 368 -18.64 3.91 2.57
N THR A 369 -18.04 4.12 1.38
CA THR A 369 -17.55 3.03 0.54
C THR A 369 -16.57 2.14 1.29
N ALA A 370 -15.57 2.73 1.95
CA ALA A 370 -14.59 1.97 2.72
C ALA A 370 -15.21 1.26 3.94
N LEU A 371 -16.04 1.97 4.72
CA LEU A 371 -16.66 1.43 5.95
C LEU A 371 -17.70 0.34 5.69
N ILE A 372 -18.42 0.38 4.57
CA ILE A 372 -19.37 -0.67 4.18
C ILE A 372 -18.63 -1.85 3.57
N SER A 373 -17.68 -1.60 2.66
CA SER A 373 -16.97 -2.67 1.97
C SER A 373 -16.07 -3.48 2.90
N PHE A 374 -15.41 -2.85 3.86
CA PHE A 374 -14.45 -3.51 4.74
C PHE A 374 -15.06 -4.67 5.58
N PRO A 375 -16.16 -4.49 6.32
CA PRO A 375 -16.75 -5.60 7.07
C PRO A 375 -17.36 -6.67 6.16
N VAL A 376 -17.92 -6.30 5.01
CA VAL A 376 -18.48 -7.26 4.05
C VAL A 376 -17.37 -8.15 3.50
N VAL A 377 -16.30 -7.56 3.00
CA VAL A 377 -15.11 -8.29 2.50
C VAL A 377 -14.48 -9.13 3.62
N GLY A 378 -14.36 -8.56 4.82
CA GLY A 378 -13.82 -9.26 5.98
C GLY A 378 -14.63 -10.49 6.36
N LEU A 379 -15.96 -10.36 6.40
CA LEU A 379 -16.86 -11.47 6.72
C LEU A 379 -16.76 -12.59 5.68
N ILE A 380 -16.86 -12.24 4.40
CA ILE A 380 -16.76 -13.21 3.30
C ILE A 380 -15.40 -13.93 3.34
N ALA A 381 -14.31 -13.18 3.47
CA ALA A 381 -12.97 -13.75 3.51
C ALA A 381 -12.76 -14.72 4.70
N VAL A 382 -13.27 -14.36 5.89
CA VAL A 382 -13.20 -15.21 7.07
C VAL A 382 -14.04 -16.48 6.90
N ILE A 383 -15.23 -16.37 6.30
CA ILE A 383 -16.10 -17.53 6.04
C ILE A 383 -15.44 -18.49 5.04
N ILE A 384 -14.98 -17.98 3.88
CA ILE A 384 -14.33 -18.82 2.87
C ILE A 384 -13.07 -19.49 3.46
N ARG A 385 -12.28 -18.75 4.23
CA ARG A 385 -11.07 -19.30 4.84
C ARG A 385 -11.34 -20.46 5.81
N ARG A 386 -12.54 -20.53 6.42
CA ARG A 386 -12.94 -21.63 7.31
C ARG A 386 -13.31 -22.92 6.58
N ILE A 387 -13.50 -22.88 5.27
CA ILE A 387 -13.80 -24.09 4.48
C ILE A 387 -12.60 -25.01 4.50
N PRO A 388 -12.72 -26.26 5.04
CA PRO A 388 -11.61 -27.18 5.16
C PRO A 388 -10.97 -27.47 3.79
N ARG A 389 -9.63 -27.53 3.78
CA ARG A 389 -8.80 -27.80 2.58
C ARG A 389 -8.87 -26.72 1.49
N VAL A 390 -10.04 -26.17 1.17
CA VAL A 390 -10.26 -25.23 0.06
C VAL A 390 -9.96 -23.78 0.49
N GLY A 391 -10.29 -23.40 1.71
CA GLY A 391 -10.18 -22.02 2.19
C GLY A 391 -8.78 -21.41 2.09
N THR A 392 -7.74 -22.23 2.36
CA THR A 392 -6.35 -21.79 2.24
C THR A 392 -5.86 -21.68 0.79
N TRP A 393 -6.48 -22.43 -0.14
CA TRP A 393 -6.16 -22.33 -1.57
C TRP A 393 -6.79 -21.10 -2.22
N ILE A 394 -7.95 -20.65 -1.70
CA ILE A 394 -8.66 -19.49 -2.22
C ILE A 394 -8.18 -18.20 -1.54
N MET A 395 -7.90 -18.24 -0.23
CA MET A 395 -7.62 -17.04 0.56
C MET A 395 -6.15 -16.90 1.04
N GLY A 396 -5.31 -17.90 0.84
CA GLY A 396 -3.90 -17.89 1.22
C GLY A 396 -3.57 -18.28 2.67
#